data_bb140c9e07ef5297813b451dbf691272
#
_entry.id   bb140c9e07ef5297813b451dbf691272
#
_cell.length_a   1.000
_cell.length_b   1.000
_cell.length_c   1.000
_cell.angle_alpha   90.00
_cell.angle_beta   90.00
_cell.angle_gamma   90.00
#
_symmetry.space_group_name_H-M   'P 1'
#
loop_
_entity.id
_entity.type
_entity.pdbx_description
1 polymer ?
#
loop_
_entity_poly.entity_id
_entity_poly.type
_entity_poly.pdbx_seq_one_letter_code
_entity_poly.pdbx_strand_id
1 'polypeptide(L)'
;MASAGLWLRPGRLGEVLAVALLFASAALPSLAAGADESPSPARHDYEDALHKSLLYFEAQRSGRLPHGQRVAWRDHSGLTDGLEQGVDLVGGYYDAGDHVKFGLPMAFTVTMLSWSLLEYGADVADAGELAHALESIKWGTDYFIKAHTKPHELWAEVGDGDTDHYCWQRPEDMTTSRQAYKVDRDRPGSDVAGETAAAMAAASMVFREHNPHYASLLLHHALQLFEFADTYRGKYDSSIAEVKSYYASVSGYHDELLWAALWLHRATGRPEFLDYVVDNAHAFGGTGWAITEFSWDVKYAGVQILASRLLLNGEHSPRHRETLEQYRSKAEHYVCACMGRNAAGGADANAERSPGGMIYIRQWNNMQYVTSAAFLLSAYSGYLSTSSSSASGAAVTCAGGGGASAGEVFAAAVAQVDYVLGSNPRGMSYLVGYGSRYPARVHHRAASIVPYKHSKEFIGCAQGFDDWFVRKGANPNVVVGAIVGGPDRRDRFRDHRDNYMQTEACTYNTAPMVGMFAMLNRLARAESAAAPAASSPAADQSVNR
;
A
#
# COMPACT_ATOMS: atom_id res chain seq x y z
N MET A 1 -39.67 30.63 -2.30
CA MET A 1 -38.91 31.88 -2.46
C MET A 1 -38.15 32.10 -1.17
N ALA A 2 -36.85 31.81 -1.16
CA ALA A 2 -35.81 32.38 -0.32
C ALA A 2 -34.51 31.69 -0.72
N SER A 3 -33.69 32.42 -1.45
CA SER A 3 -32.36 32.04 -1.92
C SER A 3 -31.36 32.15 -0.77
N ALA A 4 -30.69 31.07 -0.42
CA ALA A 4 -29.50 31.11 0.42
C ALA A 4 -28.28 30.93 -0.48
N GLY A 5 -27.53 32.01 -0.68
CA GLY A 5 -26.29 32.02 -1.43
C GLY A 5 -25.18 31.27 -0.71
N LEU A 6 -24.59 30.33 -1.41
CA LEU A 6 -23.39 29.62 -0.99
C LEU A 6 -22.18 30.51 -1.26
N TRP A 7 -21.50 30.96 -0.20
CA TRP A 7 -20.19 31.62 -0.30
C TRP A 7 -19.12 30.57 -0.41
N LEU A 8 -18.58 30.36 -1.63
CA LEU A 8 -17.34 29.67 -1.85
C LEU A 8 -16.18 30.52 -1.29
N ARG A 9 -15.52 30.02 -0.27
CA ARG A 9 -14.23 30.57 0.17
C ARG A 9 -13.15 30.06 -0.79
N PRO A 10 -12.25 30.90 -1.33
CA PRO A 10 -11.13 30.46 -2.15
C PRO A 10 -10.13 29.72 -1.23
N GLY A 11 -9.92 28.44 -1.54
CA GLY A 11 -9.01 27.56 -0.76
C GLY A 11 -7.55 27.81 -1.09
N ARG A 12 -6.79 27.63 -0.20
CA ARG A 12 -5.42 27.26 0.19
C ARG A 12 -4.44 26.79 -0.93
N LEU A 13 -4.44 27.37 -2.11
CA LEU A 13 -3.36 27.15 -3.11
C LEU A 13 -2.05 27.89 -2.79
N GLY A 14 -2.07 28.85 -1.85
CA GLY A 14 -0.88 29.64 -1.49
C GLY A 14 0.05 28.99 -0.47
N GLU A 15 -0.45 28.10 0.38
CA GLU A 15 0.35 27.54 1.49
C GLU A 15 1.19 26.32 1.09
N VAL A 16 0.82 25.59 0.04
CA VAL A 16 1.56 24.42 -0.44
C VAL A 16 2.89 24.85 -1.13
N LEU A 17 2.92 26.05 -1.73
CA LEU A 17 4.17 26.60 -2.32
C LEU A 17 5.21 27.00 -1.26
N ALA A 18 4.79 27.39 -0.06
CA ALA A 18 5.71 27.81 1.01
C ALA A 18 6.49 26.64 1.62
N VAL A 19 5.89 25.42 1.65
CA VAL A 19 6.57 24.23 2.17
C VAL A 19 7.66 23.73 1.23
N ALA A 20 7.48 23.85 -0.09
CA ALA A 20 8.50 23.48 -1.07
C ALA A 20 9.76 24.37 -1.01
N LEU A 21 9.61 25.63 -0.60
CA LEU A 21 10.73 26.57 -0.45
C LEU A 21 11.54 26.39 0.85
N LEU A 22 10.95 25.79 1.90
CA LEU A 22 11.66 25.53 3.16
C LEU A 22 12.63 24.34 3.11
N PHE A 23 12.44 23.40 2.19
CA PHE A 23 13.37 22.30 1.99
C PHE A 23 14.60 22.65 1.11
N ALA A 24 14.56 23.77 0.40
CA ALA A 24 15.67 24.22 -0.47
C ALA A 24 16.74 25.05 0.26
N SER A 25 16.54 25.47 1.52
CA SER A 25 17.42 26.46 2.19
C SER A 25 18.32 25.92 3.29
N ALA A 26 18.50 24.60 3.46
CA ALA A 26 19.56 24.04 4.28
C ALA A 26 20.86 23.93 3.47
N ALA A 27 21.43 25.07 3.08
CA ALA A 27 22.78 25.14 2.53
C ALA A 27 23.80 24.92 3.67
N LEU A 28 24.54 23.82 3.59
CA LEU A 28 25.73 23.57 4.39
C LEU A 28 26.84 24.55 4.03
N PRO A 29 27.71 24.99 4.99
CA PRO A 29 28.78 25.90 4.70
C PRO A 29 29.85 25.27 3.83
N SER A 30 30.29 26.01 2.81
CA SER A 30 31.39 25.70 1.90
C SER A 30 32.72 25.47 2.65
N LEU A 31 33.24 24.25 2.57
CA LEU A 31 34.65 23.96 2.77
C LEU A 31 35.22 23.53 1.41
N ALA A 32 35.94 24.46 0.77
CA ALA A 32 36.69 24.17 -0.44
C ALA A 32 37.91 23.31 -0.09
N ALA A 33 37.87 22.06 -0.47
CA ALA A 33 39.05 21.20 -0.64
C ALA A 33 38.70 20.25 -1.80
N GLY A 34 39.58 20.18 -2.81
CA GLY A 34 39.39 19.40 -4.02
C GLY A 34 38.90 17.98 -3.74
N ALA A 35 37.70 17.72 -4.11
CA ALA A 35 37.07 16.42 -4.04
C ALA A 35 36.87 15.89 -5.46
N ASP A 36 37.37 14.70 -5.70
CA ASP A 36 36.95 13.80 -6.76
C ASP A 36 35.42 13.90 -6.91
N GLU A 37 34.95 14.30 -8.09
CA GLU A 37 33.52 14.24 -8.43
C GLU A 37 33.11 12.79 -8.53
N SER A 38 32.77 12.21 -7.39
CA SER A 38 31.94 10.99 -7.38
C SER A 38 30.62 11.36 -8.08
N PRO A 39 30.19 10.63 -9.12
CA PRO A 39 28.93 10.94 -9.80
C PRO A 39 27.80 10.93 -8.76
N SER A 40 27.05 12.03 -8.71
CA SER A 40 25.81 12.10 -7.92
C SER A 40 24.98 10.84 -8.21
N PRO A 41 24.47 10.12 -7.19
CA PRO A 41 23.70 8.92 -7.44
C PRO A 41 22.59 9.25 -8.44
N ALA A 42 22.53 8.48 -9.52
CA ALA A 42 21.56 8.69 -10.57
C ALA A 42 20.15 8.68 -9.93
N ARG A 43 19.43 9.76 -10.13
CA ARG A 43 18.10 9.94 -9.58
C ARG A 43 17.14 8.91 -10.18
N HIS A 44 16.29 8.31 -9.36
CA HIS A 44 15.29 7.36 -9.83
C HIS A 44 14.22 8.05 -10.69
N ASP A 45 13.75 7.36 -11.73
CA ASP A 45 12.60 7.77 -12.53
C ASP A 45 11.30 7.33 -11.81
N TYR A 46 10.80 8.22 -10.94
CA TYR A 46 9.60 7.93 -10.17
C TYR A 46 8.32 7.95 -11.02
N GLU A 47 8.32 8.62 -12.18
CA GLU A 47 7.20 8.62 -13.12
C GLU A 47 7.05 7.24 -13.77
N ASP A 48 8.15 6.65 -14.25
CA ASP A 48 8.19 5.29 -14.78
C ASP A 48 7.81 4.25 -13.69
N ALA A 49 8.27 4.45 -12.44
CA ALA A 49 7.91 3.57 -11.33
C ALA A 49 6.41 3.63 -11.00
N LEU A 50 5.79 4.81 -11.01
CA LEU A 50 4.35 5.00 -10.82
C LEU A 50 3.56 4.30 -11.93
N HIS A 51 3.88 4.60 -13.19
CA HIS A 51 3.22 3.99 -14.36
C HIS A 51 3.26 2.45 -14.26
N LYS A 52 4.42 1.91 -13.99
CA LYS A 52 4.61 0.46 -13.86
C LYS A 52 3.81 -0.14 -12.70
N SER A 53 3.81 0.51 -11.54
CA SER A 53 3.10 0.00 -10.36
C SER A 53 1.60 -0.21 -10.61
N LEU A 54 0.98 0.64 -11.42
CA LEU A 54 -0.45 0.50 -11.78
C LEU A 54 -0.69 -0.64 -12.79
N LEU A 55 0.29 -1.01 -13.62
CA LEU A 55 0.18 -2.18 -14.50
C LEU A 55 0.11 -3.50 -13.71
N TYR A 56 0.70 -3.56 -12.52
CA TYR A 56 0.62 -4.74 -11.69
C TYR A 56 -0.82 -5.08 -11.28
N PHE A 57 -1.61 -4.09 -10.89
CA PHE A 57 -3.02 -4.32 -10.55
C PHE A 57 -3.82 -4.82 -11.75
N GLU A 58 -3.50 -4.36 -12.96
CA GLU A 58 -4.12 -4.92 -14.17
C GLU A 58 -3.71 -6.37 -14.42
N ALA A 59 -2.45 -6.73 -14.13
CA ALA A 59 -1.97 -8.11 -14.23
C ALA A 59 -2.68 -9.06 -13.26
N GLN A 60 -3.08 -8.57 -12.09
CA GLN A 60 -3.72 -9.35 -11.03
C GLN A 60 -5.26 -9.46 -11.16
N ARG A 61 -5.88 -8.79 -12.11
CA ARG A 61 -7.33 -8.84 -12.30
C ARG A 61 -7.83 -10.25 -12.53
N SER A 62 -8.86 -10.66 -11.79
CA SER A 62 -9.72 -11.81 -12.06
C SER A 62 -11.00 -11.33 -12.77
N GLY A 63 -11.68 -12.21 -13.49
CA GLY A 63 -12.94 -11.92 -14.15
C GLY A 63 -12.81 -11.56 -15.62
N ARG A 64 -13.82 -10.85 -16.12
CA ARG A 64 -13.87 -10.37 -17.50
C ARG A 64 -13.07 -9.07 -17.61
N LEU A 65 -11.91 -9.12 -18.24
CA LEU A 65 -11.03 -7.97 -18.40
C LEU A 65 -11.63 -6.91 -19.33
N PRO A 66 -11.41 -5.61 -19.04
CA PRO A 66 -11.91 -4.53 -19.88
C PRO A 66 -11.17 -4.43 -21.22
N HIS A 67 -11.77 -3.75 -22.21
CA HIS A 67 -11.12 -3.53 -23.50
C HIS A 67 -9.82 -2.73 -23.40
N GLY A 68 -9.74 -1.81 -22.43
CA GLY A 68 -8.56 -0.99 -22.19
C GLY A 68 -7.45 -1.68 -21.37
N GLN A 69 -7.51 -2.99 -21.17
CA GLN A 69 -6.49 -3.76 -20.45
C GLN A 69 -5.11 -3.58 -21.09
N ARG A 70 -4.17 -2.94 -20.40
CA ARG A 70 -2.81 -2.64 -20.92
C ARG A 70 -1.89 -3.85 -20.84
N VAL A 71 -2.13 -4.78 -19.90
CA VAL A 71 -1.36 -6.02 -19.73
C VAL A 71 -1.83 -7.05 -20.78
N ALA A 72 -1.18 -7.05 -21.93
CA ALA A 72 -1.61 -7.78 -23.13
C ALA A 72 -1.55 -9.31 -23.00
N TRP A 73 -0.71 -9.84 -22.11
CA TRP A 73 -0.53 -11.28 -21.92
C TRP A 73 -1.61 -11.93 -21.03
N ARG A 74 -2.49 -11.15 -20.38
CA ARG A 74 -3.63 -11.64 -19.61
C ARG A 74 -4.89 -11.73 -20.48
N ASP A 75 -5.79 -12.68 -20.13
CA ASP A 75 -7.12 -12.83 -20.70
C ASP A 75 -8.15 -13.07 -19.58
N HIS A 76 -9.41 -13.27 -19.93
CA HIS A 76 -10.50 -13.52 -19.00
C HIS A 76 -10.26 -14.82 -18.20
N SER A 77 -10.56 -14.79 -16.90
CA SER A 77 -10.38 -15.94 -16.01
C SER A 77 -11.32 -15.84 -14.80
N GLY A 78 -11.55 -16.94 -14.09
CA GLY A 78 -12.43 -16.94 -12.90
C GLY A 78 -13.86 -16.52 -13.22
N LEU A 79 -14.38 -16.84 -14.43
CA LEU A 79 -15.69 -16.39 -14.89
C LEU A 79 -16.88 -17.12 -14.25
N THR A 80 -16.62 -18.16 -13.48
CA THR A 80 -17.60 -18.97 -12.76
C THR A 80 -17.50 -18.80 -11.25
N ASP A 81 -16.68 -17.88 -10.78
CA ASP A 81 -16.46 -17.65 -9.35
C ASP A 81 -17.78 -17.32 -8.64
N GLY A 82 -18.10 -18.10 -7.61
CA GLY A 82 -19.33 -18.00 -6.83
C GLY A 82 -20.55 -18.72 -7.41
N LEU A 83 -20.47 -19.25 -8.64
CA LEU A 83 -21.60 -19.89 -9.30
C LEU A 83 -22.14 -21.09 -8.50
N GLU A 84 -21.26 -21.93 -7.94
CA GLU A 84 -21.64 -23.09 -7.13
C GLU A 84 -22.37 -22.69 -5.83
N GLN A 85 -22.11 -21.49 -5.31
CA GLN A 85 -22.75 -20.92 -4.12
C GLN A 85 -23.96 -20.05 -4.45
N GLY A 86 -24.29 -19.87 -5.74
CA GLY A 86 -25.41 -19.06 -6.20
C GLY A 86 -25.19 -17.55 -6.02
N VAL A 87 -23.93 -17.08 -6.06
CA VAL A 87 -23.53 -15.69 -5.91
C VAL A 87 -22.60 -15.29 -7.04
N ASP A 88 -22.65 -14.01 -7.46
CA ASP A 88 -21.69 -13.46 -8.43
C ASP A 88 -20.43 -12.95 -7.71
N LEU A 89 -19.34 -13.71 -7.79
CA LEU A 89 -18.01 -13.33 -7.27
C LEU A 89 -16.98 -13.16 -8.40
N VAL A 90 -17.44 -12.95 -9.63
CA VAL A 90 -16.57 -12.66 -10.77
C VAL A 90 -15.98 -11.25 -10.63
N GLY A 91 -14.66 -11.12 -10.73
CA GLY A 91 -13.94 -9.86 -10.55
C GLY A 91 -12.95 -9.93 -9.37
N GLY A 92 -12.51 -8.78 -8.89
CA GLY A 92 -11.48 -8.67 -7.86
C GLY A 92 -10.09 -9.03 -8.35
N TYR A 93 -9.19 -9.25 -7.41
CA TYR A 93 -7.79 -9.54 -7.68
C TYR A 93 -7.40 -10.93 -7.21
N TYR A 94 -6.59 -11.61 -7.98
CA TYR A 94 -5.74 -12.67 -7.45
C TYR A 94 -4.71 -12.07 -6.50
N ASP A 95 -4.40 -12.77 -5.43
CA ASP A 95 -3.62 -12.22 -4.33
C ASP A 95 -2.16 -11.96 -4.71
N ALA A 96 -1.48 -12.98 -5.22
CA ALA A 96 -0.05 -12.98 -5.45
C ALA A 96 0.32 -13.72 -6.75
N GLY A 97 1.15 -14.75 -6.66
CA GLY A 97 1.50 -15.62 -7.79
C GLY A 97 0.49 -16.75 -8.03
N ASP A 98 -0.47 -16.88 -7.18
CA ASP A 98 -1.55 -17.87 -7.14
C ASP A 98 -2.84 -17.36 -7.82
N HIS A 99 -3.93 -18.14 -7.72
CA HIS A 99 -5.24 -17.78 -8.27
C HIS A 99 -6.35 -17.74 -7.19
N VAL A 100 -5.99 -17.67 -5.93
CA VAL A 100 -6.93 -17.47 -4.84
C VAL A 100 -7.25 -15.99 -4.67
N LYS A 101 -8.47 -15.67 -4.31
CA LYS A 101 -8.90 -14.33 -3.91
C LYS A 101 -9.09 -14.29 -2.41
N PHE A 102 -8.09 -13.84 -1.68
CA PHE A 102 -8.16 -13.65 -0.23
C PHE A 102 -8.70 -12.25 0.09
N GLY A 103 -9.86 -12.19 0.74
CA GLY A 103 -10.58 -10.94 1.00
C GLY A 103 -9.82 -9.98 1.91
N LEU A 104 -9.19 -10.47 2.98
CA LEU A 104 -8.49 -9.63 3.96
C LEU A 104 -7.30 -8.86 3.35
N PRO A 105 -6.31 -9.49 2.71
CA PRO A 105 -5.22 -8.76 2.07
C PRO A 105 -5.66 -7.93 0.85
N MET A 106 -6.71 -8.36 0.12
CA MET A 106 -7.28 -7.56 -0.97
C MET A 106 -7.92 -6.27 -0.44
N ALA A 107 -8.64 -6.33 0.68
CA ALA A 107 -9.22 -5.16 1.32
C ALA A 107 -8.12 -4.19 1.80
N PHE A 108 -7.08 -4.70 2.45
CA PHE A 108 -5.91 -3.90 2.82
C PHE A 108 -5.24 -3.23 1.60
N THR A 109 -5.08 -3.96 0.49
CA THR A 109 -4.59 -3.40 -0.77
C THR A 109 -5.43 -2.20 -1.23
N VAL A 110 -6.76 -2.32 -1.22
CA VAL A 110 -7.67 -1.25 -1.64
C VAL A 110 -7.65 -0.09 -0.65
N THR A 111 -7.52 -0.36 0.65
CA THR A 111 -7.35 0.70 1.67
C THR A 111 -6.07 1.49 1.40
N MET A 112 -4.95 0.82 1.13
CA MET A 112 -3.67 1.49 0.88
C MET A 112 -3.64 2.27 -0.44
N LEU A 113 -4.25 1.74 -1.52
CA LEU A 113 -4.45 2.50 -2.77
C LEU A 113 -5.30 3.75 -2.54
N SER A 114 -6.41 3.60 -1.79
CA SER A 114 -7.29 4.72 -1.47
C SER A 114 -6.60 5.75 -0.60
N TRP A 115 -5.84 5.33 0.41
CA TRP A 115 -5.07 6.23 1.25
C TRP A 115 -3.99 6.96 0.46
N SER A 116 -3.30 6.27 -0.47
CA SER A 116 -2.37 6.89 -1.41
C SER A 116 -3.00 8.04 -2.20
N LEU A 117 -4.22 7.86 -2.72
CA LEU A 117 -4.92 8.91 -3.45
C LEU A 117 -5.45 10.02 -2.55
N LEU A 118 -5.85 9.72 -1.32
CA LEU A 118 -6.29 10.72 -0.35
C LEU A 118 -5.16 11.65 0.11
N GLU A 119 -3.93 11.17 0.14
CA GLU A 119 -2.76 11.98 0.52
C GLU A 119 -2.07 12.62 -0.71
N TYR A 120 -1.99 11.91 -1.84
CA TYR A 120 -1.16 12.27 -3.00
C TYR A 120 -1.91 12.26 -4.34
N GLY A 121 -3.26 12.30 -4.31
CA GLY A 121 -4.07 12.19 -5.53
C GLY A 121 -3.84 13.30 -6.55
N ALA A 122 -3.52 14.52 -6.10
CA ALA A 122 -3.12 15.61 -6.99
C ALA A 122 -1.83 15.28 -7.74
N ASP A 123 -0.84 14.69 -7.06
CA ASP A 123 0.43 14.30 -7.64
C ASP A 123 0.25 13.14 -8.65
N VAL A 124 -0.68 12.20 -8.37
CA VAL A 124 -1.07 11.13 -9.31
C VAL A 124 -1.75 11.71 -10.55
N ALA A 125 -2.60 12.74 -10.37
CA ALA A 125 -3.26 13.43 -11.48
C ALA A 125 -2.26 14.21 -12.35
N ASP A 126 -1.31 14.91 -11.73
CA ASP A 126 -0.27 15.66 -12.43
C ASP A 126 0.68 14.74 -13.21
N ALA A 127 0.85 13.50 -12.79
CA ALA A 127 1.57 12.46 -13.52
C ALA A 127 0.73 11.77 -14.62
N GLY A 128 -0.55 12.13 -14.77
CA GLY A 128 -1.46 11.55 -15.78
C GLY A 128 -2.01 10.17 -15.46
N GLU A 129 -1.80 9.64 -14.25
CA GLU A 129 -2.15 8.27 -13.86
C GLU A 129 -3.44 8.16 -13.01
N LEU A 130 -4.14 9.26 -12.74
CA LEU A 130 -5.32 9.26 -11.86
C LEU A 130 -6.41 8.30 -12.34
N ALA A 131 -6.68 8.23 -13.65
CA ALA A 131 -7.71 7.36 -14.19
C ALA A 131 -7.40 5.87 -13.92
N HIS A 132 -6.15 5.46 -14.10
CA HIS A 132 -5.71 4.08 -13.85
C HIS A 132 -5.73 3.74 -12.35
N ALA A 133 -5.36 4.69 -11.49
CA ALA A 133 -5.43 4.51 -10.04
C ALA A 133 -6.88 4.39 -9.54
N LEU A 134 -7.79 5.24 -10.04
CA LEU A 134 -9.23 5.13 -9.77
C LEU A 134 -9.82 3.80 -10.25
N GLU A 135 -9.44 3.35 -11.45
CA GLU A 135 -9.87 2.06 -11.98
C GLU A 135 -9.36 0.89 -11.13
N SER A 136 -8.13 0.97 -10.63
CA SER A 136 -7.57 -0.06 -9.74
C SER A 136 -8.36 -0.15 -8.42
N ILE A 137 -8.69 0.97 -7.80
CA ILE A 137 -9.54 0.99 -6.60
C ILE A 137 -10.92 0.45 -6.92
N LYS A 138 -11.50 0.90 -8.03
CA LYS A 138 -12.85 0.48 -8.45
C LYS A 138 -12.95 -1.01 -8.71
N TRP A 139 -11.93 -1.62 -9.31
CA TRP A 139 -11.90 -3.07 -9.57
C TRP A 139 -12.04 -3.90 -8.30
N GLY A 140 -11.35 -3.50 -7.23
CA GLY A 140 -11.47 -4.13 -5.91
C GLY A 140 -12.80 -3.84 -5.23
N THR A 141 -13.25 -2.58 -5.25
CA THR A 141 -14.50 -2.19 -4.59
C THR A 141 -15.75 -2.72 -5.27
N ASP A 142 -15.76 -2.84 -6.60
CA ASP A 142 -16.85 -3.52 -7.34
C ASP A 142 -16.97 -5.00 -6.91
N TYR A 143 -15.85 -5.66 -6.66
CA TYR A 143 -15.83 -7.02 -6.14
C TYR A 143 -16.38 -7.08 -4.70
N PHE A 144 -16.00 -6.15 -3.83
CA PHE A 144 -16.53 -6.13 -2.46
C PHE A 144 -18.03 -5.87 -2.39
N ILE A 145 -18.58 -5.04 -3.29
CA ILE A 145 -20.04 -4.87 -3.40
C ILE A 145 -20.73 -6.20 -3.70
N LYS A 146 -20.17 -7.02 -4.58
CA LYS A 146 -20.69 -8.37 -4.90
C LYS A 146 -20.48 -9.36 -3.75
N ALA A 147 -19.36 -9.26 -3.07
CA ALA A 147 -19.01 -10.14 -1.95
C ALA A 147 -19.85 -9.87 -0.70
N HIS A 148 -20.28 -8.63 -0.47
CA HIS A 148 -21.15 -8.21 0.63
C HIS A 148 -22.62 -8.33 0.21
N THR A 149 -23.14 -9.55 0.22
CA THR A 149 -24.46 -9.93 -0.30
C THR A 149 -25.63 -9.56 0.62
N LYS A 150 -25.38 -9.45 1.93
CA LYS A 150 -26.37 -9.09 2.96
C LYS A 150 -25.69 -8.28 4.07
N PRO A 151 -26.41 -7.51 4.87
CA PRO A 151 -25.81 -6.67 5.92
C PRO A 151 -24.86 -7.41 6.89
N HIS A 152 -25.05 -8.71 7.08
CA HIS A 152 -24.24 -9.53 7.97
C HIS A 152 -23.73 -10.80 7.27
N GLU A 153 -23.31 -10.66 6.01
CA GLU A 153 -22.76 -11.75 5.22
C GLU A 153 -21.73 -11.22 4.25
N LEU A 154 -20.48 -11.67 4.36
CA LEU A 154 -19.37 -11.29 3.48
C LEU A 154 -18.66 -12.54 2.97
N TRP A 155 -18.54 -12.67 1.65
CA TRP A 155 -17.71 -13.70 1.01
C TRP A 155 -16.25 -13.28 1.09
N ALA A 156 -15.48 -14.03 1.89
CA ALA A 156 -14.14 -13.64 2.32
C ALA A 156 -13.02 -14.31 1.52
N GLU A 157 -13.30 -15.40 0.81
CA GLU A 157 -12.32 -16.13 0.01
C GLU A 157 -12.98 -16.78 -1.20
N VAL A 158 -12.27 -16.85 -2.32
CA VAL A 158 -12.65 -17.65 -3.51
C VAL A 158 -11.43 -18.41 -4.02
N GLY A 159 -11.58 -19.71 -4.13
CA GLY A 159 -10.52 -20.67 -4.38
C GLY A 159 -10.07 -21.32 -3.08
N ASP A 160 -9.56 -22.52 -3.18
CA ASP A 160 -8.98 -23.27 -2.08
C ASP A 160 -7.46 -23.24 -2.23
N GLY A 161 -6.78 -22.71 -1.20
CA GLY A 161 -5.33 -22.48 -1.24
C GLY A 161 -4.54 -23.77 -1.43
N ASP A 162 -4.94 -24.86 -0.79
CA ASP A 162 -4.21 -26.13 -0.88
C ASP A 162 -4.29 -26.69 -2.29
N THR A 163 -5.49 -26.75 -2.90
CA THR A 163 -5.65 -27.25 -4.27
C THR A 163 -4.99 -26.35 -5.30
N ASP A 164 -5.01 -25.02 -5.08
CA ASP A 164 -4.33 -24.05 -5.95
C ASP A 164 -2.81 -24.24 -5.91
N HIS A 165 -2.22 -24.40 -4.73
CA HIS A 165 -0.77 -24.51 -4.55
C HIS A 165 -0.21 -25.85 -5.05
N TYR A 166 -1.02 -26.89 -5.15
CA TYR A 166 -0.66 -28.16 -5.83
C TYR A 166 -0.78 -28.11 -7.35
N CYS A 167 -1.13 -26.95 -7.95
CA CYS A 167 -1.35 -26.77 -9.36
C CYS A 167 -0.52 -25.62 -9.91
N TRP A 168 0.13 -25.81 -11.05
CA TRP A 168 0.84 -24.73 -11.73
C TRP A 168 0.23 -24.49 -13.11
N GLN A 169 -0.80 -23.66 -13.17
CA GLN A 169 -1.54 -23.32 -14.39
C GLN A 169 -1.57 -21.81 -14.59
N ARG A 170 -1.83 -21.35 -15.81
CA ARG A 170 -2.24 -19.95 -16.01
C ARG A 170 -3.73 -19.80 -15.63
N PRO A 171 -4.17 -18.60 -15.24
CA PRO A 171 -5.54 -18.40 -14.73
C PRO A 171 -6.62 -18.68 -15.77
N GLU A 172 -6.29 -18.57 -17.07
CA GLU A 172 -7.18 -18.84 -18.19
C GLU A 172 -7.51 -20.34 -18.37
N ASP A 173 -6.62 -21.21 -17.88
CA ASP A 173 -6.78 -22.70 -17.93
C ASP A 173 -7.15 -23.30 -16.56
N MET A 174 -7.37 -22.46 -15.55
CA MET A 174 -7.53 -22.88 -14.16
C MET A 174 -8.61 -23.93 -13.96
N THR A 175 -8.23 -25.06 -13.34
CA THR A 175 -9.11 -26.20 -13.01
C THR A 175 -9.15 -26.52 -11.53
N THR A 176 -8.47 -25.75 -10.69
CA THR A 176 -8.49 -25.86 -9.23
C THR A 176 -9.85 -25.48 -8.68
N SER A 177 -10.13 -25.86 -7.44
CA SER A 177 -11.39 -25.52 -6.77
C SER A 177 -11.65 -24.03 -6.77
N ARG A 178 -12.87 -23.64 -7.13
CA ARG A 178 -13.38 -22.26 -7.02
C ARG A 178 -14.41 -22.16 -5.92
N GLN A 179 -14.32 -23.03 -4.91
CA GLN A 179 -15.13 -22.94 -3.70
C GLN A 179 -15.01 -21.55 -3.11
N ALA A 180 -16.15 -20.96 -2.74
CA ALA A 180 -16.17 -19.69 -2.05
C ALA A 180 -16.56 -19.87 -0.59
N TYR A 181 -15.94 -19.07 0.27
CA TYR A 181 -16.12 -19.14 1.73
C TYR A 181 -16.56 -17.80 2.26
N LYS A 182 -17.50 -17.83 3.21
CA LYS A 182 -18.07 -16.61 3.77
C LYS A 182 -18.00 -16.58 5.29
N VAL A 183 -18.06 -15.36 5.81
CA VAL A 183 -18.34 -15.06 7.21
C VAL A 183 -19.77 -14.53 7.34
N ASP A 184 -20.42 -14.88 8.43
CA ASP A 184 -21.80 -14.49 8.75
C ASP A 184 -22.00 -14.42 10.27
N ARG A 185 -23.25 -14.26 10.73
CA ARG A 185 -23.57 -14.16 12.18
C ARG A 185 -23.12 -15.37 12.99
N ASP A 186 -23.22 -16.57 12.42
CA ASP A 186 -22.90 -17.83 13.09
C ASP A 186 -21.42 -18.19 12.98
N ARG A 187 -20.76 -17.65 11.95
CA ARG A 187 -19.34 -17.82 11.65
C ARG A 187 -18.73 -16.45 11.40
N PRO A 188 -18.42 -15.71 12.47
CA PRO A 188 -17.98 -14.32 12.37
C PRO A 188 -16.58 -14.18 11.77
N GLY A 189 -16.27 -12.93 11.31
CA GLY A 189 -14.98 -12.55 10.77
C GLY A 189 -14.83 -11.04 10.86
N SER A 190 -14.63 -10.54 12.09
CA SER A 190 -14.56 -9.11 12.37
C SER A 190 -13.34 -8.46 11.74
N ASP A 191 -12.24 -9.18 11.59
CA ASP A 191 -11.03 -8.79 10.91
C ASP A 191 -11.29 -8.47 9.42
N VAL A 192 -11.74 -9.46 8.64
CA VAL A 192 -12.00 -9.25 7.20
C VAL A 192 -13.16 -8.28 6.94
N ALA A 193 -14.19 -8.28 7.79
CA ALA A 193 -15.31 -7.35 7.64
C ALA A 193 -14.90 -5.92 8.02
N GLY A 194 -14.10 -5.74 9.07
CA GLY A 194 -13.53 -4.46 9.50
C GLY A 194 -12.60 -3.87 8.45
N GLU A 195 -11.66 -4.66 7.92
CA GLU A 195 -10.77 -4.18 6.85
C GLU A 195 -11.54 -3.85 5.57
N THR A 196 -12.55 -4.64 5.19
CA THR A 196 -13.39 -4.34 4.02
C THR A 196 -14.19 -3.06 4.24
N ALA A 197 -14.69 -2.82 5.47
CA ALA A 197 -15.34 -1.56 5.83
C ALA A 197 -14.40 -0.36 5.70
N ALA A 198 -13.15 -0.50 6.16
CA ALA A 198 -12.12 0.53 6.04
C ALA A 198 -11.81 0.83 4.56
N ALA A 199 -11.64 -0.20 3.74
CA ALA A 199 -11.38 -0.08 2.30
C ALA A 199 -12.52 0.68 1.58
N MET A 200 -13.76 0.30 1.86
CA MET A 200 -14.92 0.93 1.23
C MET A 200 -15.15 2.36 1.75
N ALA A 201 -14.89 2.64 3.03
CA ALA A 201 -14.95 3.98 3.59
C ALA A 201 -13.88 4.90 2.97
N ALA A 202 -12.63 4.43 2.87
CA ALA A 202 -11.54 5.17 2.24
C ALA A 202 -11.83 5.43 0.75
N ALA A 203 -12.23 4.40 0.01
CA ALA A 203 -12.61 4.54 -1.41
C ALA A 203 -13.80 5.47 -1.61
N SER A 204 -14.78 5.51 -0.70
CA SER A 204 -15.92 6.44 -0.79
C SER A 204 -15.47 7.89 -0.83
N MET A 205 -14.42 8.24 -0.09
CA MET A 205 -13.84 9.59 -0.12
C MET A 205 -13.13 9.89 -1.44
N VAL A 206 -12.40 8.92 -1.98
CA VAL A 206 -11.73 9.04 -3.28
C VAL A 206 -12.73 9.32 -4.40
N PHE A 207 -13.86 8.59 -4.40
CA PHE A 207 -14.88 8.74 -5.44
C PHE A 207 -15.86 9.89 -5.23
N ARG A 208 -15.79 10.63 -4.12
CA ARG A 208 -16.78 11.66 -3.76
C ARG A 208 -16.96 12.72 -4.84
N GLU A 209 -15.88 13.18 -5.45
CA GLU A 209 -15.92 14.19 -6.51
C GLU A 209 -16.12 13.57 -7.90
N HIS A 210 -15.62 12.37 -8.13
CA HIS A 210 -15.65 11.72 -9.45
C HIS A 210 -16.95 10.96 -9.73
N ASN A 211 -17.53 10.33 -8.70
CA ASN A 211 -18.78 9.58 -8.79
C ASN A 211 -19.52 9.57 -7.44
N PRO A 212 -20.29 10.62 -7.10
CA PRO A 212 -20.95 10.74 -5.79
C PRO A 212 -21.93 9.61 -5.47
N HIS A 213 -22.62 9.05 -6.49
CA HIS A 213 -23.52 7.92 -6.28
C HIS A 213 -22.75 6.66 -5.88
N TYR A 214 -21.65 6.39 -6.56
CA TYR A 214 -20.78 5.27 -6.22
C TYR A 214 -20.17 5.44 -4.85
N ALA A 215 -19.69 6.64 -4.52
CA ALA A 215 -19.19 6.98 -3.19
C ALA A 215 -20.21 6.72 -2.08
N SER A 216 -21.48 7.10 -2.30
CA SER A 216 -22.58 6.84 -1.36
C SER A 216 -22.86 5.34 -1.20
N LEU A 217 -22.82 4.57 -2.30
CA LEU A 217 -22.97 3.12 -2.27
C LEU A 217 -21.85 2.45 -1.45
N LEU A 218 -20.60 2.83 -1.70
CA LEU A 218 -19.45 2.31 -0.93
C LEU A 218 -19.58 2.61 0.56
N LEU A 219 -19.95 3.84 0.90
CA LEU A 219 -20.13 4.23 2.30
C LEU A 219 -21.28 3.46 2.98
N HIS A 220 -22.35 3.18 2.26
CA HIS A 220 -23.45 2.35 2.78
C HIS A 220 -22.97 0.93 3.15
N HIS A 221 -22.23 0.28 2.25
CA HIS A 221 -21.64 -1.03 2.53
C HIS A 221 -20.63 -0.96 3.68
N ALA A 222 -19.80 0.07 3.75
CA ALA A 222 -18.83 0.25 4.82
C ALA A 222 -19.49 0.33 6.21
N LEU A 223 -20.59 1.07 6.32
CA LEU A 223 -21.36 1.20 7.57
C LEU A 223 -21.96 -0.13 8.01
N GLN A 224 -22.54 -0.89 7.07
CA GLN A 224 -23.12 -2.22 7.37
C GLN A 224 -22.04 -3.22 7.77
N LEU A 225 -20.89 -3.23 7.08
CA LEU A 225 -19.79 -4.14 7.40
C LEU A 225 -19.17 -3.82 8.77
N PHE A 226 -19.05 -2.56 9.14
CA PHE A 226 -18.59 -2.16 10.47
C PHE A 226 -19.57 -2.62 11.57
N GLU A 227 -20.88 -2.41 11.36
CA GLU A 227 -21.93 -2.90 12.27
C GLU A 227 -21.85 -4.42 12.41
N PHE A 228 -21.68 -5.15 11.31
CA PHE A 228 -21.50 -6.59 11.31
C PHE A 228 -20.26 -7.02 12.10
N ALA A 229 -19.11 -6.42 11.80
CA ALA A 229 -17.81 -6.72 12.44
C ALA A 229 -17.85 -6.50 13.96
N ASP A 230 -18.50 -5.43 14.40
CA ASP A 230 -18.57 -5.06 15.82
C ASP A 230 -19.65 -5.84 16.60
N THR A 231 -20.78 -6.14 15.96
CA THR A 231 -21.89 -6.84 16.61
C THR A 231 -21.62 -8.35 16.73
N TYR A 232 -21.04 -8.97 15.72
CA TYR A 232 -20.77 -10.42 15.67
C TYR A 232 -19.26 -10.67 15.66
N ARG A 233 -18.63 -10.48 16.82
CA ARG A 233 -17.17 -10.49 16.96
C ARG A 233 -16.57 -11.88 16.89
N GLY A 234 -15.52 -12.04 16.09
CA GLY A 234 -14.72 -13.25 15.99
C GLY A 234 -13.72 -13.16 14.85
N LYS A 235 -12.72 -14.02 14.89
CA LYS A 235 -11.69 -14.11 13.84
C LYS A 235 -12.21 -14.91 12.65
N TYR A 236 -11.96 -14.42 11.42
CA TYR A 236 -12.39 -15.10 10.21
C TYR A 236 -11.67 -16.45 10.01
N ASP A 237 -10.42 -16.59 10.45
CA ASP A 237 -9.65 -17.83 10.37
C ASP A 237 -10.15 -18.92 11.34
N SER A 238 -11.01 -18.56 12.30
CA SER A 238 -11.75 -19.51 13.13
C SER A 238 -13.02 -19.99 12.45
N SER A 239 -13.54 -19.21 11.50
CA SER A 239 -14.76 -19.49 10.74
C SER A 239 -14.47 -20.15 9.39
N ILE A 240 -13.33 -19.86 8.78
CA ILE A 240 -12.84 -20.38 7.50
C ILE A 240 -11.47 -21.01 7.76
N ALA A 241 -11.40 -22.33 7.83
CA ALA A 241 -10.17 -23.04 8.17
C ALA A 241 -9.13 -22.96 7.05
N GLU A 242 -9.57 -22.81 5.82
CA GLU A 242 -8.79 -22.80 4.60
C GLU A 242 -7.79 -21.64 4.56
N VAL A 243 -8.11 -20.49 5.16
CA VAL A 243 -7.22 -19.33 5.21
C VAL A 243 -6.04 -19.47 6.18
N LYS A 244 -6.12 -20.38 7.15
CA LYS A 244 -5.13 -20.47 8.26
C LYS A 244 -3.70 -20.69 7.81
N SER A 245 -3.49 -21.45 6.75
CA SER A 245 -2.15 -21.76 6.22
C SER A 245 -1.54 -20.59 5.46
N TYR A 246 -2.34 -19.61 5.05
CA TYR A 246 -1.97 -18.53 4.14
C TYR A 246 -2.08 -17.15 4.80
N TYR A 247 -3.25 -16.82 5.33
CA TYR A 247 -3.59 -15.52 5.88
C TYR A 247 -4.25 -15.63 7.25
N ALA A 248 -3.57 -16.30 8.21
CA ALA A 248 -4.06 -16.37 9.58
C ALA A 248 -4.11 -14.98 10.23
N SER A 249 -5.23 -14.68 10.90
CA SER A 249 -5.41 -13.46 11.69
C SER A 249 -4.66 -13.60 13.02
N VAL A 250 -3.38 -13.21 13.05
CA VAL A 250 -2.51 -13.35 14.22
C VAL A 250 -2.75 -12.23 15.22
N SER A 251 -2.93 -10.97 14.74
CA SER A 251 -3.24 -9.81 15.60
C SER A 251 -4.62 -9.89 16.24
N GLY A 252 -5.52 -10.68 15.67
CA GLY A 252 -6.94 -10.74 16.04
C GLY A 252 -7.78 -9.84 15.13
N TYR A 253 -8.71 -9.07 15.72
CA TYR A 253 -9.63 -8.21 14.95
C TYR A 253 -9.86 -6.84 15.64
N HIS A 254 -9.25 -6.61 16.78
CA HIS A 254 -9.47 -5.39 17.53
C HIS A 254 -8.87 -4.17 16.84
N ASP A 255 -7.76 -4.33 16.19
CA ASP A 255 -7.13 -3.29 15.39
C ASP A 255 -7.92 -2.98 14.11
N GLU A 256 -8.52 -3.97 13.45
CA GLU A 256 -9.41 -3.72 12.31
C GLU A 256 -10.69 -2.98 12.73
N LEU A 257 -11.23 -3.22 13.93
CA LEU A 257 -12.36 -2.46 14.44
C LEU A 257 -12.00 -0.99 14.68
N LEU A 258 -10.86 -0.71 15.31
CA LEU A 258 -10.35 0.66 15.48
C LEU A 258 -10.05 1.31 14.13
N TRP A 259 -9.46 0.56 13.21
CA TRP A 259 -9.12 0.97 11.85
C TRP A 259 -10.35 1.39 11.05
N ALA A 260 -11.35 0.52 11.00
CA ALA A 260 -12.62 0.79 10.32
C ALA A 260 -13.34 2.00 10.91
N ALA A 261 -13.39 2.13 12.24
CA ALA A 261 -14.01 3.27 12.90
C ALA A 261 -13.31 4.60 12.54
N LEU A 262 -11.97 4.63 12.50
CA LEU A 262 -11.23 5.83 12.07
C LEU A 262 -11.51 6.20 10.61
N TRP A 263 -11.54 5.22 9.71
CA TRP A 263 -11.87 5.47 8.30
C TRP A 263 -13.31 5.95 8.12
N LEU A 264 -14.26 5.38 8.87
CA LEU A 264 -15.66 5.84 8.89
C LEU A 264 -15.78 7.25 9.48
N HIS A 265 -15.04 7.57 10.55
CA HIS A 265 -14.97 8.94 11.07
C HIS A 265 -14.47 9.90 9.99
N ARG A 266 -13.37 9.56 9.33
CA ARG A 266 -12.78 10.38 8.25
C ARG A 266 -13.73 10.54 7.07
N ALA A 267 -14.48 9.51 6.70
CA ALA A 267 -15.42 9.53 5.58
C ALA A 267 -16.71 10.29 5.88
N THR A 268 -17.20 10.27 7.12
CA THR A 268 -18.53 10.80 7.48
C THR A 268 -18.49 12.08 8.31
N GLY A 269 -17.39 12.33 9.04
CA GLY A 269 -17.32 13.38 10.06
C GLY A 269 -18.17 13.09 11.32
N ARG A 270 -18.79 11.90 11.41
CA ARG A 270 -19.68 11.54 12.51
C ARG A 270 -18.87 11.29 13.78
N PRO A 271 -19.21 11.96 14.91
CA PRO A 271 -18.43 11.88 16.14
C PRO A 271 -18.46 10.51 16.81
N GLU A 272 -19.54 9.73 16.63
CA GLU A 272 -19.68 8.42 17.26
C GLU A 272 -18.57 7.42 16.87
N PHE A 273 -17.99 7.55 15.69
CA PHE A 273 -16.87 6.70 15.28
C PHE A 273 -15.56 7.10 15.97
N LEU A 274 -15.34 8.40 16.21
CA LEU A 274 -14.20 8.85 17.00
C LEU A 274 -14.39 8.51 18.48
N ASP A 275 -15.62 8.67 19.00
CA ASP A 275 -15.97 8.22 20.34
C ASP A 275 -15.68 6.72 20.51
N TYR A 276 -16.07 5.89 19.53
CA TYR A 276 -15.77 4.44 19.53
C TYR A 276 -14.27 4.16 19.63
N VAL A 277 -13.44 4.85 18.84
CA VAL A 277 -11.97 4.70 18.85
C VAL A 277 -11.37 5.09 20.21
N VAL A 278 -11.87 6.17 20.81
CA VAL A 278 -11.38 6.68 22.11
C VAL A 278 -11.82 5.77 23.26
N ASP A 279 -13.09 5.35 23.27
CA ASP A 279 -13.65 4.55 24.34
C ASP A 279 -13.08 3.11 24.38
N ASN A 280 -12.70 2.57 23.20
CA ASN A 280 -12.10 1.23 23.09
C ASN A 280 -10.56 1.25 22.99
N ALA A 281 -9.91 2.41 23.02
CA ALA A 281 -8.48 2.58 22.78
C ALA A 281 -7.59 1.64 23.61
N HIS A 282 -7.88 1.54 24.91
CA HIS A 282 -7.11 0.70 25.84
C HIS A 282 -7.50 -0.79 25.70
N ALA A 283 -8.81 -1.08 25.71
CA ALA A 283 -9.33 -2.45 25.70
C ALA A 283 -8.93 -3.20 24.42
N PHE A 284 -8.85 -2.50 23.27
CA PHE A 284 -8.48 -3.06 21.99
C PHE A 284 -6.98 -2.89 21.67
N GLY A 285 -6.17 -2.44 22.61
CA GLY A 285 -4.73 -2.36 22.46
C GLY A 285 -4.22 -1.15 21.66
N GLY A 286 -5.09 -0.27 21.17
CA GLY A 286 -4.71 0.87 20.34
C GLY A 286 -3.68 1.81 20.98
N THR A 287 -3.84 2.10 22.28
CA THR A 287 -2.89 2.87 23.09
C THR A 287 -1.94 1.98 23.90
N GLY A 288 -2.18 0.66 23.97
CA GLY A 288 -1.35 -0.28 24.73
C GLY A 288 -0.11 -0.76 23.98
N TRP A 289 -0.29 -1.12 22.71
CA TRP A 289 0.76 -1.75 21.92
C TRP A 289 1.77 -0.75 21.35
N ALA A 290 3.06 -1.04 21.56
CA ALA A 290 4.18 -0.39 20.89
C ALA A 290 4.63 -1.31 19.75
N ILE A 291 4.25 -0.97 18.53
CA ILE A 291 4.39 -1.83 17.34
C ILE A 291 5.54 -1.34 16.48
N THR A 292 6.24 -2.29 15.82
CA THR A 292 7.33 -2.02 14.87
C THR A 292 6.99 -2.44 13.43
N GLU A 293 5.77 -2.95 13.19
CA GLU A 293 5.29 -3.39 11.89
C GLU A 293 3.91 -2.80 11.55
N PHE A 294 3.60 -2.74 10.25
CA PHE A 294 2.28 -2.43 9.70
C PHE A 294 2.05 -3.29 8.46
N SER A 295 0.95 -4.01 8.41
CA SER A 295 0.67 -4.99 7.37
C SER A 295 -0.82 -5.27 7.22
N TRP A 296 -1.18 -6.19 6.33
CA TRP A 296 -2.55 -6.69 6.17
C TRP A 296 -3.11 -7.35 7.44
N ASP A 297 -2.28 -7.88 8.34
CA ASP A 297 -2.68 -8.48 9.62
C ASP A 297 -2.65 -7.44 10.76
N VAL A 298 -1.64 -6.58 10.84
CA VAL A 298 -1.43 -5.67 11.98
C VAL A 298 -1.71 -4.23 11.58
N LYS A 299 -2.82 -3.62 12.08
CA LYS A 299 -3.27 -2.26 11.75
C LYS A 299 -2.86 -1.19 12.77
N TYR A 300 -2.37 -1.56 13.95
CA TYR A 300 -2.14 -0.62 15.05
C TYR A 300 -1.33 0.62 14.66
N ALA A 301 -0.22 0.47 13.93
CA ALA A 301 0.59 1.63 13.52
C ALA A 301 -0.19 2.59 12.61
N GLY A 302 -1.00 2.06 11.69
CA GLY A 302 -1.88 2.87 10.85
C GLY A 302 -2.96 3.60 11.65
N VAL A 303 -3.61 2.91 12.60
CA VAL A 303 -4.58 3.49 13.54
C VAL A 303 -3.94 4.64 14.31
N GLN A 304 -2.76 4.42 14.88
CA GLN A 304 -2.03 5.38 15.70
C GLN A 304 -1.64 6.63 14.88
N ILE A 305 -1.20 6.46 13.65
CA ILE A 305 -0.84 7.57 12.75
C ILE A 305 -2.08 8.37 12.33
N LEU A 306 -3.19 7.70 11.97
CA LEU A 306 -4.44 8.40 11.62
C LEU A 306 -5.05 9.14 12.82
N ALA A 307 -5.02 8.54 14.01
CA ALA A 307 -5.46 9.20 15.24
C ALA A 307 -4.59 10.44 15.57
N SER A 308 -3.28 10.32 15.36
CA SER A 308 -2.34 11.45 15.55
C SER A 308 -2.63 12.60 14.59
N ARG A 309 -3.05 12.33 13.35
CA ARG A 309 -3.46 13.36 12.40
C ARG A 309 -4.60 14.21 12.93
N LEU A 310 -5.61 13.59 13.58
CA LEU A 310 -6.73 14.32 14.18
C LEU A 310 -6.26 15.26 15.30
N LEU A 311 -5.32 14.80 16.11
CA LEU A 311 -4.71 15.62 17.16
C LEU A 311 -3.92 16.79 16.58
N LEU A 312 -3.05 16.53 15.60
CA LEU A 312 -2.18 17.54 14.98
C LEU A 312 -2.96 18.61 14.24
N ASN A 313 -4.09 18.26 13.63
CA ASN A 313 -4.97 19.18 12.91
C ASN A 313 -5.99 19.89 13.83
N GLY A 314 -6.11 19.49 15.11
CA GLY A 314 -7.14 20.00 16.01
C GLY A 314 -8.56 19.53 15.68
N GLU A 315 -8.68 18.42 14.93
CA GLU A 315 -9.96 17.81 14.51
C GLU A 315 -10.55 16.92 15.63
N HIS A 316 -10.65 17.45 16.85
CA HIS A 316 -11.11 16.68 18.01
C HIS A 316 -11.77 17.58 19.08
N SER A 317 -12.60 16.99 19.93
CA SER A 317 -13.12 17.64 21.13
C SER A 317 -12.11 17.54 22.30
N PRO A 318 -12.25 18.38 23.35
CA PRO A 318 -11.42 18.27 24.55
C PRO A 318 -11.45 16.87 25.20
N ARG A 319 -12.57 16.15 25.13
CA ARG A 319 -12.74 14.78 25.65
C ARG A 319 -11.77 13.79 25.01
N HIS A 320 -11.46 13.96 23.73
CA HIS A 320 -10.65 13.02 22.97
C HIS A 320 -9.14 13.24 23.16
N ARG A 321 -8.73 14.44 23.58
CA ARG A 321 -7.35 14.91 23.55
C ARG A 321 -6.38 13.94 24.23
N GLU A 322 -6.64 13.53 25.46
CA GLU A 322 -5.75 12.69 26.26
C GLU A 322 -5.47 11.34 25.56
N THR A 323 -6.53 10.70 25.05
CA THR A 323 -6.40 9.43 24.34
C THR A 323 -5.66 9.60 23.01
N LEU A 324 -5.92 10.69 22.27
CA LEU A 324 -5.22 11.00 21.03
C LEU A 324 -3.73 11.32 21.26
N GLU A 325 -3.37 11.92 22.39
CA GLU A 325 -1.96 12.12 22.81
C GLU A 325 -1.27 10.77 23.09
N GLN A 326 -1.98 9.79 23.68
CA GLN A 326 -1.48 8.42 23.85
C GLN A 326 -1.28 7.74 22.50
N TYR A 327 -2.24 7.85 21.56
CA TYR A 327 -2.08 7.35 20.19
C TYR A 327 -0.87 7.97 19.48
N ARG A 328 -0.67 9.29 19.63
CA ARG A 328 0.49 9.99 19.09
C ARG A 328 1.80 9.46 19.65
N SER A 329 1.87 9.22 20.95
CA SER A 329 3.07 8.64 21.60
C SER A 329 3.41 7.26 20.98
N LYS A 330 2.40 6.43 20.65
CA LYS A 330 2.61 5.14 20.01
C LYS A 330 2.99 5.26 18.53
N ALA A 331 2.37 6.20 17.79
CA ALA A 331 2.77 6.52 16.43
C ALA A 331 4.24 6.98 16.35
N GLU A 332 4.65 7.85 17.27
CA GLU A 332 6.04 8.31 17.37
C GLU A 332 7.01 7.17 17.73
N HIS A 333 6.58 6.24 18.58
CA HIS A 333 7.36 5.02 18.85
C HIS A 333 7.59 4.21 17.56
N TYR A 334 6.55 3.99 16.75
CA TYR A 334 6.67 3.29 15.45
C TYR A 334 7.62 4.01 14.49
N VAL A 335 7.46 5.33 14.34
CA VAL A 335 8.32 6.17 13.49
C VAL A 335 9.78 6.07 13.94
N CYS A 336 10.03 6.20 15.25
CA CYS A 336 11.37 6.08 15.84
C CYS A 336 11.94 4.66 15.68
N ALA A 337 11.11 3.63 15.81
CA ALA A 337 11.51 2.23 15.57
C ALA A 337 11.96 2.03 14.12
N CYS A 338 11.20 2.54 13.15
CA CYS A 338 11.56 2.52 11.74
C CYS A 338 12.83 3.32 11.44
N MET A 339 13.16 4.34 12.23
CA MET A 339 14.40 5.13 12.10
C MET A 339 15.57 4.56 12.90
N GLY A 340 15.34 3.55 13.75
CA GLY A 340 16.35 2.99 14.66
C GLY A 340 16.74 3.94 15.80
N ARG A 341 15.80 4.80 16.25
CA ARG A 341 16.06 5.88 17.23
C ARG A 341 15.44 5.66 18.61
N ASN A 342 14.71 4.57 18.84
CA ASN A 342 14.28 4.25 20.20
C ASN A 342 15.47 3.82 21.05
N ALA A 343 15.43 4.15 22.35
CA ALA A 343 16.48 3.74 23.28
C ALA A 343 16.63 2.21 23.30
N ALA A 344 17.85 1.73 23.40
CA ALA A 344 18.15 0.32 23.55
C ALA A 344 17.59 -0.21 24.89
N GLY A 345 16.37 -0.74 24.85
CA GLY A 345 15.65 -1.23 26.03
C GLY A 345 15.01 -2.61 25.86
N GLY A 346 15.22 -3.26 24.71
CA GLY A 346 14.69 -4.59 24.38
C GLY A 346 14.94 -4.92 22.91
N ALA A 347 14.89 -6.20 22.57
CA ALA A 347 15.10 -6.68 21.19
C ALA A 347 14.10 -6.09 20.18
N ASP A 348 12.95 -5.61 20.67
CA ASP A 348 11.82 -5.15 19.84
C ASP A 348 11.64 -3.63 19.85
N ALA A 349 12.57 -2.86 20.42
CA ALA A 349 12.45 -1.40 20.48
C ALA A 349 12.57 -0.73 19.09
N ASN A 350 13.35 -1.33 18.19
CA ASN A 350 13.60 -0.84 16.84
C ASN A 350 13.44 -1.96 15.82
N ALA A 351 12.97 -1.60 14.63
CA ALA A 351 12.99 -2.51 13.49
C ALA A 351 14.44 -2.87 13.12
N GLU A 352 14.71 -4.15 12.87
CA GLU A 352 16.02 -4.59 12.36
C GLU A 352 16.30 -3.93 11.02
N ARG A 353 17.58 -3.70 10.72
CA ARG A 353 17.99 -3.19 9.40
C ARG A 353 18.99 -4.13 8.75
N SER A 354 18.83 -4.34 7.45
CA SER A 354 19.86 -4.99 6.65
C SER A 354 21.12 -4.11 6.55
N PRO A 355 22.28 -4.66 6.19
CA PRO A 355 23.50 -3.87 5.95
C PRO A 355 23.30 -2.73 4.94
N GLY A 356 22.41 -2.90 3.97
CA GLY A 356 22.04 -1.88 2.98
C GLY A 356 21.00 -0.85 3.46
N GLY A 357 20.55 -0.95 4.72
CA GLY A 357 19.64 0.01 5.33
C GLY A 357 18.15 -0.30 5.17
N MET A 358 17.78 -1.43 4.55
CA MET A 358 16.39 -1.87 4.44
C MET A 358 15.81 -2.22 5.81
N ILE A 359 14.58 -1.79 6.09
CA ILE A 359 13.80 -2.27 7.24
C ILE A 359 13.57 -3.77 7.09
N TYR A 360 13.85 -4.55 8.14
CA TYR A 360 13.67 -6.00 8.12
C TYR A 360 12.82 -6.45 9.30
N ILE A 361 11.70 -7.08 9.02
CA ILE A 361 10.76 -7.60 10.01
C ILE A 361 10.74 -9.13 9.97
N ARG A 362 10.52 -9.73 8.79
CA ARG A 362 10.37 -11.19 8.63
C ARG A 362 11.00 -11.67 7.33
N GLN A 363 11.33 -12.97 7.29
CA GLN A 363 11.94 -13.56 6.11
C GLN A 363 10.95 -13.67 4.93
N TRP A 364 9.71 -14.01 5.21
CA TRP A 364 8.70 -14.16 4.17
C TRP A 364 8.16 -12.79 3.75
N ASN A 365 8.31 -12.49 2.46
CA ASN A 365 7.75 -11.28 1.83
C ASN A 365 8.02 -9.98 2.63
N ASN A 366 9.30 -9.74 2.96
CA ASN A 366 9.66 -8.59 3.81
C ASN A 366 9.29 -7.23 3.20
N MET A 367 9.19 -7.14 1.85
CA MET A 367 8.89 -5.86 1.19
C MET A 367 7.52 -5.30 1.57
N GLN A 368 6.55 -6.10 2.03
CA GLN A 368 5.28 -5.59 2.54
C GLN A 368 5.49 -4.60 3.71
N TYR A 369 6.43 -4.89 4.60
CA TYR A 369 6.75 -4.03 5.75
C TYR A 369 7.56 -2.81 5.33
N VAL A 370 8.45 -2.96 4.35
CA VAL A 370 9.28 -1.86 3.83
C VAL A 370 8.41 -0.81 3.14
N THR A 371 7.53 -1.24 2.24
CA THR A 371 6.66 -0.33 1.47
C THR A 371 5.61 0.34 2.36
N SER A 372 5.02 -0.42 3.28
CA SER A 372 4.07 0.10 4.25
C SER A 372 4.72 1.10 5.21
N ALA A 373 5.94 0.82 5.68
CA ALA A 373 6.68 1.76 6.53
C ALA A 373 7.05 3.04 5.77
N ALA A 374 7.53 2.93 4.52
CA ALA A 374 7.84 4.09 3.69
C ALA A 374 6.61 5.02 3.55
N PHE A 375 5.44 4.43 3.28
CA PHE A 375 4.19 5.18 3.17
C PHE A 375 3.81 5.85 4.50
N LEU A 376 3.81 5.11 5.62
CA LEU A 376 3.43 5.66 6.93
C LEU A 376 4.37 6.77 7.39
N LEU A 377 5.69 6.61 7.19
CA LEU A 377 6.69 7.64 7.50
C LEU A 377 6.43 8.92 6.68
N SER A 378 6.14 8.79 5.39
CA SER A 378 5.84 9.92 4.52
C SER A 378 4.56 10.64 4.93
N ALA A 379 3.47 9.90 5.15
CA ALA A 379 2.20 10.47 5.60
C ALA A 379 2.36 11.20 6.94
N TYR A 380 3.04 10.59 7.91
CA TYR A 380 3.28 11.20 9.21
C TYR A 380 4.14 12.46 9.11
N SER A 381 5.20 12.44 8.29
CA SER A 381 6.00 13.64 7.99
C SER A 381 5.14 14.77 7.44
N GLY A 382 4.21 14.47 6.53
CA GLY A 382 3.25 15.44 6.01
C GLY A 382 2.36 16.03 7.10
N TYR A 383 1.82 15.21 8.01
CA TYR A 383 0.99 15.67 9.14
C TYR A 383 1.76 16.55 10.11
N LEU A 384 3.03 16.24 10.39
CA LEU A 384 3.90 17.09 11.20
C LEU A 384 4.14 18.45 10.55
N SER A 385 4.36 18.48 9.23
CA SER A 385 4.68 19.69 8.47
C SER A 385 3.49 20.64 8.34
N THR A 386 2.25 20.10 8.31
CA THR A 386 1.00 20.90 8.19
C THR A 386 0.40 21.27 9.53
N SER A 387 0.95 20.78 10.65
CA SER A 387 0.43 21.04 11.99
C SER A 387 0.44 22.53 12.33
N SER A 388 -0.70 23.05 12.73
CA SER A 388 -0.89 24.46 13.12
C SER A 388 -0.26 24.84 14.47
N SER A 389 0.32 23.88 15.20
CA SER A 389 0.67 24.05 16.62
C SER A 389 2.04 24.66 16.89
N SER A 390 2.87 25.00 15.90
CA SER A 390 4.11 25.72 16.19
C SER A 390 4.76 26.40 14.97
N ALA A 391 5.31 27.58 15.21
CA ALA A 391 6.17 28.31 14.26
C ALA A 391 7.49 27.57 13.89
N SER A 392 7.80 26.45 14.56
CA SER A 392 9.00 25.63 14.38
C SER A 392 8.76 24.21 13.83
N GLY A 393 7.50 23.87 13.45
CA GLY A 393 7.11 22.51 13.04
C GLY A 393 7.04 21.52 14.22
N ALA A 394 6.06 20.61 14.22
CA ALA A 394 6.02 19.53 15.19
C ALA A 394 7.17 18.56 14.96
N ALA A 395 7.88 18.16 15.99
CA ALA A 395 8.93 17.15 15.95
C ALA A 395 8.44 15.84 16.56
N VAL A 396 9.01 14.73 16.12
CA VAL A 396 8.83 13.41 16.74
C VAL A 396 9.66 13.34 18.00
N THR A 397 9.12 12.75 19.05
CA THR A 397 9.84 12.45 20.30
C THR A 397 10.13 10.97 20.38
N CYS A 398 11.41 10.58 20.39
CA CYS A 398 11.82 9.18 20.53
C CYS A 398 12.11 8.82 21.99
N ALA A 399 11.74 7.61 22.38
CA ALA A 399 12.11 7.06 23.67
C ALA A 399 13.64 6.97 23.77
N GLY A 400 14.26 7.71 24.69
CA GLY A 400 15.73 7.82 24.81
C GLY A 400 16.25 9.25 24.69
N GLY A 401 15.36 10.24 24.54
CA GLY A 401 15.69 11.67 24.60
C GLY A 401 16.15 12.27 23.26
N GLY A 402 16.07 11.51 22.18
CA GLY A 402 16.29 12.01 20.82
C GLY A 402 14.97 12.46 20.18
N GLY A 403 15.05 13.30 19.15
CA GLY A 403 13.90 13.70 18.32
C GLY A 403 14.21 13.54 16.85
N ALA A 404 13.16 13.64 16.02
CA ALA A 404 13.30 13.71 14.58
C ALA A 404 12.42 14.83 14.03
N SER A 405 12.97 15.64 13.14
CA SER A 405 12.21 16.60 12.36
C SER A 405 11.36 15.89 11.30
N ALA A 406 10.31 16.55 10.82
CA ALA A 406 9.51 16.06 9.71
C ALA A 406 10.37 15.70 8.49
N GLY A 407 11.39 16.53 8.17
CA GLY A 407 12.32 16.26 7.06
C GLY A 407 13.15 15.00 7.26
N GLU A 408 13.60 14.70 8.47
CA GLU A 408 14.34 13.47 8.76
C GLU A 408 13.45 12.23 8.64
N VAL A 409 12.19 12.32 9.10
CA VAL A 409 11.20 11.24 8.93
C VAL A 409 10.94 11.00 7.44
N PHE A 410 10.78 12.06 6.66
CA PHE A 410 10.62 11.97 5.21
C PHE A 410 11.83 11.34 4.52
N ALA A 411 13.04 11.78 4.87
CA ALA A 411 14.28 11.22 4.32
C ALA A 411 14.41 9.71 4.61
N ALA A 412 13.94 9.27 5.78
CA ALA A 412 13.90 7.84 6.11
C ALA A 412 12.91 7.07 5.23
N ALA A 413 11.76 7.67 4.88
CA ALA A 413 10.80 7.11 3.93
C ALA A 413 11.42 6.97 2.53
N VAL A 414 12.02 8.05 2.02
CA VAL A 414 12.67 8.08 0.69
C VAL A 414 13.77 7.03 0.58
N ALA A 415 14.59 6.85 1.62
CA ALA A 415 15.64 5.84 1.63
C ALA A 415 15.10 4.40 1.43
N GLN A 416 13.89 4.09 1.94
CA GLN A 416 13.27 2.79 1.70
C GLN A 416 12.72 2.68 0.26
N VAL A 417 12.15 3.75 -0.28
CA VAL A 417 11.70 3.80 -1.69
C VAL A 417 12.87 3.58 -2.64
N ASP A 418 13.95 4.31 -2.44
CA ASP A 418 15.16 4.22 -3.27
C ASP A 418 15.81 2.85 -3.16
N TYR A 419 15.79 2.24 -1.97
CA TYR A 419 16.23 0.85 -1.80
C TYR A 419 15.41 -0.12 -2.67
N VAL A 420 14.09 0.02 -2.71
CA VAL A 420 13.21 -0.79 -3.57
C VAL A 420 13.56 -0.60 -5.05
N LEU A 421 13.86 0.62 -5.47
CA LEU A 421 14.14 0.96 -6.87
C LEU A 421 15.57 0.65 -7.33
N GLY A 422 16.47 0.26 -6.42
CA GLY A 422 17.81 -0.19 -6.79
C GLY A 422 18.97 0.49 -6.09
N SER A 423 18.76 1.52 -5.26
CA SER A 423 19.78 2.09 -4.37
C SER A 423 20.07 1.15 -3.20
N ASN A 424 20.53 -0.05 -3.51
CA ASN A 424 20.79 -1.14 -2.57
C ASN A 424 22.09 -1.87 -2.92
N PRO A 425 22.63 -2.72 -2.03
CA PRO A 425 23.92 -3.39 -2.26
C PRO A 425 23.98 -4.28 -3.51
N ARG A 426 22.83 -4.62 -4.10
CA ARG A 426 22.76 -5.42 -5.32
C ARG A 426 22.65 -4.59 -6.60
N GLY A 427 22.39 -3.28 -6.49
CA GLY A 427 22.11 -2.42 -7.64
C GLY A 427 20.98 -2.98 -8.50
N MET A 428 19.92 -3.50 -7.85
CA MET A 428 18.79 -4.17 -8.50
C MET A 428 17.47 -3.64 -7.97
N SER A 429 16.56 -3.28 -8.86
CA SER A 429 15.19 -2.94 -8.48
C SER A 429 14.42 -4.18 -8.02
N TYR A 430 13.65 -4.07 -6.95
CA TYR A 430 12.65 -5.08 -6.55
C TYR A 430 11.26 -4.78 -7.11
N LEU A 431 11.10 -3.65 -7.80
CA LEU A 431 9.98 -3.34 -8.69
C LEU A 431 10.28 -3.98 -10.06
N VAL A 432 9.53 -5.02 -10.42
CA VAL A 432 9.73 -5.78 -11.65
C VAL A 432 9.48 -4.90 -12.88
N GLY A 433 10.38 -5.00 -13.84
CA GLY A 433 10.32 -4.20 -15.08
C GLY A 433 10.91 -2.79 -14.95
N TYR A 434 11.36 -2.37 -13.76
CA TYR A 434 11.97 -1.05 -13.54
C TYR A 434 13.50 -1.10 -13.68
N GLY A 435 14.05 -0.17 -14.45
CA GLY A 435 15.49 -0.11 -14.72
C GLY A 435 16.00 -1.31 -15.53
N SER A 436 17.31 -1.51 -15.53
CA SER A 436 17.97 -2.58 -16.32
C SER A 436 18.11 -3.90 -15.57
N ARG A 437 17.94 -3.92 -14.25
CA ARG A 437 18.11 -5.10 -13.40
C ARG A 437 16.96 -5.24 -12.41
N TYR A 438 16.16 -6.29 -12.58
CA TYR A 438 15.02 -6.63 -11.75
C TYR A 438 14.83 -8.16 -11.71
N PRO A 439 14.00 -8.72 -10.80
CA PRO A 439 13.71 -10.16 -10.76
C PRO A 439 13.04 -10.65 -12.02
N ALA A 440 13.67 -11.59 -12.69
CA ALA A 440 13.21 -12.16 -13.96
C ALA A 440 12.48 -13.51 -13.80
N ARG A 441 12.57 -14.12 -12.60
CA ARG A 441 11.98 -15.44 -12.29
C ARG A 441 11.02 -15.35 -11.11
N VAL A 442 10.09 -14.41 -11.23
CA VAL A 442 9.06 -14.19 -10.23
C VAL A 442 8.24 -15.46 -10.03
N HIS A 443 7.96 -15.82 -8.77
CA HIS A 443 7.03 -16.88 -8.41
C HIS A 443 5.61 -16.42 -8.72
N HIS A 444 5.16 -16.71 -9.94
CA HIS A 444 3.87 -16.24 -10.43
C HIS A 444 3.44 -17.11 -11.63
N ARG A 445 2.34 -17.84 -11.48
CA ARG A 445 1.86 -18.81 -12.45
C ARG A 445 1.63 -18.18 -13.81
N ALA A 446 0.78 -17.16 -13.89
CA ALA A 446 0.46 -16.49 -15.15
C ALA A 446 1.70 -15.87 -15.84
N ALA A 447 2.65 -15.32 -15.07
CA ALA A 447 3.88 -14.75 -15.64
C ALA A 447 4.84 -15.83 -16.16
N SER A 448 4.85 -17.00 -15.54
CA SER A 448 5.80 -18.07 -15.85
C SER A 448 5.38 -18.98 -17.02
N ILE A 449 4.14 -18.88 -17.49
CA ILE A 449 3.55 -19.72 -18.54
C ILE A 449 3.30 -18.87 -19.79
N VAL A 450 3.34 -19.49 -20.97
CA VAL A 450 3.02 -18.83 -22.24
C VAL A 450 1.63 -18.18 -22.18
N PRO A 451 1.47 -16.94 -22.70
CA PRO A 451 0.17 -16.28 -22.70
C PRO A 451 -0.91 -17.09 -23.43
N TYR A 452 -2.12 -17.12 -22.87
CA TYR A 452 -3.27 -17.78 -23.52
C TYR A 452 -3.55 -17.24 -24.92
N LYS A 453 -3.32 -15.94 -25.14
CA LYS A 453 -3.49 -15.29 -26.44
C LYS A 453 -2.47 -15.76 -27.49
N HIS A 454 -1.31 -16.27 -27.06
CA HIS A 454 -0.27 -16.81 -27.97
C HIS A 454 -0.43 -18.31 -28.20
N SER A 455 -0.87 -19.07 -27.22
CA SER A 455 -1.19 -20.47 -27.33
C SER A 455 -2.46 -20.79 -26.56
N LYS A 456 -3.48 -21.26 -27.25
CA LYS A 456 -4.76 -21.68 -26.66
C LYS A 456 -4.77 -23.15 -26.25
N GLU A 457 -3.65 -23.84 -26.37
CA GLU A 457 -3.52 -25.20 -25.87
C GLU A 457 -3.71 -25.20 -24.35
N PHE A 458 -4.55 -26.11 -23.87
CA PHE A 458 -4.78 -26.27 -22.44
C PHE A 458 -3.51 -26.76 -21.73
N ILE A 459 -3.14 -26.11 -20.67
CA ILE A 459 -2.00 -26.46 -19.82
C ILE A 459 -2.49 -27.00 -18.49
N GLY A 460 -2.32 -28.32 -18.28
CA GLY A 460 -2.70 -28.98 -17.04
C GLY A 460 -1.73 -28.70 -15.88
N CYS A 461 -2.14 -29.01 -14.65
CA CYS A 461 -1.36 -28.76 -13.42
C CYS A 461 0.05 -29.38 -13.46
N ALA A 462 0.15 -30.67 -13.77
CA ALA A 462 1.44 -31.38 -13.86
C ALA A 462 2.31 -30.81 -14.97
N GLN A 463 1.73 -30.61 -16.17
CA GLN A 463 2.42 -29.98 -17.28
C GLN A 463 2.96 -28.60 -16.95
N GLY A 464 2.19 -27.79 -16.20
CA GLY A 464 2.63 -26.49 -15.73
C GLY A 464 3.88 -26.58 -14.84
N PHE A 465 3.94 -27.57 -13.94
CA PHE A 465 5.15 -27.82 -13.14
C PHE A 465 6.31 -28.30 -14.01
N ASP A 466 6.10 -29.33 -14.85
CA ASP A 466 7.16 -29.99 -15.60
C ASP A 466 7.72 -29.12 -16.72
N ASP A 467 6.86 -28.39 -17.44
CA ASP A 467 7.26 -27.61 -18.61
C ASP A 467 7.57 -26.15 -18.31
N TRP A 468 7.04 -25.57 -17.21
CA TRP A 468 7.09 -24.12 -16.97
C TRP A 468 7.74 -23.74 -15.62
N PHE A 469 7.30 -24.33 -14.51
CA PHE A 469 7.83 -24.00 -13.19
C PHE A 469 9.33 -24.30 -13.07
N VAL A 470 9.76 -25.47 -13.55
CA VAL A 470 11.16 -25.92 -13.45
C VAL A 470 12.13 -25.19 -14.38
N ARG A 471 11.63 -24.39 -15.32
CA ARG A 471 12.48 -23.65 -16.27
C ARG A 471 13.44 -22.71 -15.53
N LYS A 472 14.72 -22.80 -15.90
CA LYS A 472 15.76 -21.93 -15.33
C LYS A 472 15.82 -20.55 -15.97
N GLY A 473 15.19 -20.35 -17.12
CA GLY A 473 15.11 -19.06 -17.82
C GLY A 473 14.20 -18.06 -17.14
N ALA A 474 14.23 -16.82 -17.61
CA ALA A 474 13.27 -15.78 -17.23
C ALA A 474 11.82 -16.20 -17.54
N ASN A 475 10.87 -15.62 -16.81
CA ASN A 475 9.46 -15.79 -17.12
C ASN A 475 9.16 -15.26 -18.53
N PRO A 476 8.31 -15.94 -19.32
CA PRO A 476 7.92 -15.46 -20.66
C PRO A 476 7.16 -14.13 -20.60
N ASN A 477 6.45 -13.85 -19.50
CA ASN A 477 5.73 -12.62 -19.30
C ASN A 477 6.37 -11.84 -18.14
N VAL A 478 6.66 -10.56 -18.36
CA VAL A 478 7.12 -9.69 -17.28
C VAL A 478 5.89 -9.16 -16.53
N VAL A 479 5.80 -9.47 -15.25
CA VAL A 479 4.74 -8.90 -14.36
C VAL A 479 5.16 -7.51 -13.92
N VAL A 480 5.07 -6.56 -14.85
CA VAL A 480 5.55 -5.19 -14.69
C VAL A 480 4.86 -4.52 -13.50
N GLY A 481 5.64 -3.86 -12.67
CA GLY A 481 5.14 -3.10 -11.52
C GLY A 481 4.91 -3.92 -10.25
N ALA A 482 5.10 -5.23 -10.30
CA ALA A 482 5.07 -6.07 -9.11
C ALA A 482 6.27 -5.79 -8.20
N ILE A 483 6.05 -5.56 -6.91
CA ILE A 483 7.12 -5.53 -5.91
C ILE A 483 7.19 -6.91 -5.27
N VAL A 484 8.31 -7.60 -5.50
CA VAL A 484 8.54 -8.95 -4.97
C VAL A 484 8.89 -8.93 -3.48
N GLY A 485 8.88 -10.09 -2.82
CA GLY A 485 9.17 -10.24 -1.40
C GLY A 485 10.51 -9.66 -0.93
N GLY A 486 11.48 -9.55 -1.83
CA GLY A 486 12.75 -8.85 -1.59
C GLY A 486 13.85 -9.70 -0.95
N PRO A 487 14.99 -9.08 -0.58
CA PRO A 487 16.14 -9.78 -0.05
C PRO A 487 15.97 -10.19 1.42
N ASP A 488 16.85 -11.08 1.87
CA ASP A 488 16.95 -11.46 3.28
C ASP A 488 17.58 -10.33 4.12
N ARG A 489 17.66 -10.54 5.47
CA ARG A 489 18.24 -9.58 6.41
C ARG A 489 19.73 -9.23 6.17
N ARG A 490 20.39 -9.91 5.22
CA ARG A 490 21.78 -9.66 4.81
C ARG A 490 21.87 -9.14 3.36
N ASP A 491 20.79 -8.58 2.82
CA ASP A 491 20.67 -8.09 1.45
C ASP A 491 20.92 -9.15 0.36
N ARG A 492 20.77 -10.46 0.69
CA ARG A 492 20.95 -11.53 -0.27
C ARG A 492 19.61 -11.85 -0.94
N PHE A 493 19.61 -11.91 -2.25
CA PHE A 493 18.44 -12.23 -3.07
C PHE A 493 18.80 -13.30 -4.08
N ARG A 494 17.97 -14.34 -4.15
CA ARG A 494 18.10 -15.43 -5.14
C ARG A 494 16.91 -15.37 -6.08
N ASP A 495 17.12 -14.83 -7.28
CA ASP A 495 16.13 -14.78 -8.35
C ASP A 495 15.88 -16.19 -8.91
N HIS A 496 14.99 -16.91 -8.26
CA HIS A 496 14.61 -18.26 -8.64
C HIS A 496 13.14 -18.49 -8.31
N ARG A 497 12.38 -19.08 -9.25
CA ARG A 497 10.92 -19.21 -9.15
C ARG A 497 10.47 -20.03 -7.94
N ASP A 498 11.25 -21.00 -7.47
CA ASP A 498 10.97 -21.77 -6.26
C ASP A 498 11.21 -21.01 -4.94
N ASN A 499 11.86 -19.86 -5.01
CA ASN A 499 12.18 -19.02 -3.85
C ASN A 499 11.05 -18.03 -3.56
N TYR A 500 9.83 -18.52 -3.42
CA TYR A 500 8.62 -17.69 -3.26
C TYR A 500 8.73 -16.64 -2.17
N MET A 501 9.38 -16.93 -1.02
CA MET A 501 9.57 -15.96 0.07
C MET A 501 10.19 -14.64 -0.40
N GLN A 502 11.04 -14.67 -1.44
CA GLN A 502 11.73 -13.51 -1.97
C GLN A 502 11.18 -13.06 -3.32
N THR A 503 10.70 -14.00 -4.17
CA THR A 503 10.36 -13.72 -5.56
C THR A 503 8.87 -13.62 -5.84
N GLU A 504 8.00 -13.94 -4.87
CA GLU A 504 6.57 -13.72 -5.01
C GLU A 504 6.22 -12.25 -4.74
N ALA A 505 5.24 -11.74 -5.47
CA ALA A 505 4.73 -10.39 -5.32
C ALA A 505 3.26 -10.45 -4.90
N CYS A 506 2.92 -9.74 -3.83
CA CYS A 506 1.54 -9.59 -3.39
C CYS A 506 1.02 -8.18 -3.70
N THR A 507 -0.28 -8.03 -3.91
CA THR A 507 -0.89 -6.75 -4.28
C THR A 507 -0.61 -5.65 -3.26
N TYR A 508 -0.60 -5.99 -1.99
CA TYR A 508 -0.33 -5.07 -0.87
C TYR A 508 1.14 -4.64 -0.76
N ASN A 509 2.10 -5.29 -1.44
CA ASN A 509 3.48 -4.79 -1.52
C ASN A 509 3.56 -3.51 -2.37
N THR A 510 2.81 -3.47 -3.47
CA THR A 510 2.85 -2.37 -4.44
C THR A 510 1.92 -1.21 -4.07
N ALA A 511 0.76 -1.50 -3.46
CA ALA A 511 -0.28 -0.51 -3.19
C ALA A 511 0.21 0.73 -2.41
N PRO A 512 1.02 0.63 -1.33
CA PRO A 512 1.52 1.78 -0.60
C PRO A 512 2.43 2.69 -1.44
N MET A 513 3.04 2.15 -2.51
CA MET A 513 4.05 2.87 -3.29
C MET A 513 3.47 3.75 -4.39
N VAL A 514 2.21 3.56 -4.78
CA VAL A 514 1.55 4.36 -5.83
C VAL A 514 1.58 5.86 -5.49
N GLY A 515 1.12 6.24 -4.30
CA GLY A 515 1.18 7.63 -3.85
C GLY A 515 2.61 8.13 -3.63
N MET A 516 3.49 7.25 -3.12
CA MET A 516 4.89 7.60 -2.87
C MET A 516 5.63 7.96 -4.17
N PHE A 517 5.48 7.16 -5.22
CA PHE A 517 6.10 7.45 -6.51
C PHE A 517 5.57 8.75 -7.13
N ALA A 518 4.26 9.00 -7.06
CA ALA A 518 3.67 10.23 -7.57
C ALA A 518 4.23 11.48 -6.86
N MET A 519 4.24 11.48 -5.55
CA MET A 519 4.75 12.57 -4.73
C MET A 519 6.26 12.82 -4.98
N LEU A 520 7.06 11.74 -5.03
CA LEU A 520 8.48 11.84 -5.32
C LEU A 520 8.75 12.34 -6.75
N ASN A 521 7.94 11.96 -7.74
CA ASN A 521 8.00 12.50 -9.10
C ASN A 521 7.78 14.02 -9.10
N ARG A 522 6.75 14.51 -8.41
CA ARG A 522 6.50 15.96 -8.28
C ARG A 522 7.70 16.69 -7.67
N LEU A 523 8.25 16.18 -6.56
CA LEU A 523 9.41 16.78 -5.90
C LEU A 523 10.64 16.79 -6.84
N ALA A 524 10.85 15.69 -7.56
CA ALA A 524 11.88 15.54 -8.54
C ALA A 524 11.81 16.58 -9.66
N ARG A 525 10.63 16.81 -10.19
CA ARG A 525 10.39 17.81 -11.24
C ARG A 525 10.57 19.23 -10.71
N ALA A 526 10.12 19.52 -9.48
CA ALA A 526 10.29 20.84 -8.86
C ALA A 526 11.78 21.20 -8.65
N GLU A 527 12.61 20.27 -8.18
CA GLU A 527 14.05 20.48 -8.03
C GLU A 527 14.75 20.66 -9.38
N SER A 528 14.36 19.88 -10.40
CA SER A 528 14.92 20.04 -11.76
C SER A 528 14.58 21.39 -12.37
N ALA A 529 13.39 21.92 -12.11
CA ALA A 529 12.97 23.24 -12.57
C ALA A 529 13.66 24.39 -11.82
N ALA A 530 14.06 24.17 -10.57
CA ALA A 530 14.77 25.16 -9.74
C ALA A 530 16.29 25.17 -9.99
N ALA A 531 16.85 24.16 -10.67
CA ALA A 531 18.26 24.11 -11.00
C ALA A 531 18.61 25.22 -12.02
N PRO A 532 19.64 26.07 -11.79
CA PRO A 532 20.03 27.08 -12.75
C PRO A 532 20.44 26.41 -14.08
N ALA A 533 19.94 26.95 -15.19
CA ALA A 533 20.33 26.48 -16.52
C ALA A 533 21.86 26.49 -16.61
N ALA A 534 22.47 25.33 -16.86
CA ALA A 534 23.91 25.22 -17.05
C ALA A 534 24.32 26.23 -18.15
N SER A 535 25.13 27.20 -17.82
CA SER A 535 25.64 28.19 -18.77
C SER A 535 26.35 27.44 -19.90
N SER A 536 25.78 27.50 -21.11
CA SER A 536 26.47 27.00 -22.31
C SER A 536 27.86 27.61 -22.36
N PRO A 537 28.93 26.82 -22.58
CA PRO A 537 30.26 27.40 -22.79
C PRO A 537 30.21 28.36 -23.98
N ALA A 538 30.58 29.61 -23.75
CA ALA A 538 30.67 30.61 -24.79
C ALA A 538 31.58 30.09 -25.91
N ALA A 539 31.05 29.99 -27.11
CA ALA A 539 31.83 29.64 -28.29
C ALA A 539 32.94 30.69 -28.45
N ASP A 540 34.16 30.29 -28.18
CA ASP A 540 35.37 31.09 -28.44
C ASP A 540 35.52 31.28 -29.97
N GLN A 541 35.05 32.42 -30.45
CA GLN A 541 35.34 32.89 -31.82
C GLN A 541 36.73 33.51 -31.82
N SER A 542 37.77 32.69 -31.82
CA SER A 542 39.11 33.17 -32.23
C SER A 542 39.11 33.35 -33.74
N VAL A 543 38.93 34.59 -34.15
CA VAL A 543 39.14 35.08 -35.52
C VAL A 543 40.61 34.98 -35.83
N ASN A 544 40.99 34.09 -36.75
CA ASN A 544 42.27 34.11 -37.41
C ASN A 544 42.36 35.36 -38.34
N ARG A 545 43.38 36.17 -38.11
CA ARG A 545 43.98 37.01 -39.09
C ARG A 545 45.40 36.53 -39.41
#